data_9a83322e7ab2ea4b529b6ba647b73806
#
_entry.id   9a83322e7ab2ea4b529b6ba647b73806
#
_cell.length_a   1.000
_cell.length_b   1.000
_cell.length_c   1.000
_cell.angle_alpha   90.00
_cell.angle_beta   90.00
_cell.angle_gamma   90.00
#
_symmetry.space_group_name_H-M   'P 1'
#
loop_
_entity.id
_entity.type
_entity.pdbx_description
1 polymer ?
#
loop_
_entity_poly.entity_id
_entity_poly.type
_entity_poly.pdbx_seq_one_letter_code
_entity_poly.pdbx_strand_id
1 'polypeptide(L)' 'NRNKSNAAADHYNSIIVMNDAVEALVSLGYSSKDAIKAVKKVDDIDKKNSEAILKEALKSLATL' A
#
# COMPACT_ATOMS: atom_id res chain seq x y z
N ASN A 1 16.45 12.17 17.97
CA ASN A 1 15.63 12.07 18.98
C ASN A 1 14.35 11.28 18.73
N ARG A 2 13.56 11.14 19.74
CA ARG A 2 12.47 10.18 19.74
C ARG A 2 11.43 10.44 18.64
N ASN A 3 11.01 11.68 18.50
CA ASN A 3 10.01 12.02 17.49
C ASN A 3 10.51 11.76 16.08
N LYS A 4 11.78 12.06 15.87
CA LYS A 4 12.41 11.82 14.58
C LYS A 4 12.43 10.32 14.26
N SER A 5 12.78 9.51 15.26
CA SER A 5 12.83 8.07 15.09
C SER A 5 11.45 7.51 14.75
N ASN A 6 10.42 8.00 15.44
CA ASN A 6 9.06 7.54 15.20
C ASN A 6 8.58 7.92 13.80
N ALA A 7 8.89 9.12 13.36
CA ALA A 7 8.51 9.55 12.03
C ALA A 7 9.19 8.72 10.95
N ALA A 8 10.48 8.40 11.16
CA ALA A 8 11.21 7.58 10.22
C ALA A 8 10.66 6.15 10.18
N ALA A 9 10.31 5.61 11.35
CA ALA A 9 9.75 4.27 11.45
C ALA A 9 8.39 4.19 10.76
N ASP A 10 7.55 5.20 10.93
CA ASP A 10 6.23 5.26 10.29
C ASP A 10 6.37 5.31 8.78
N HIS A 11 7.31 6.11 8.29
CA HIS A 11 7.56 6.21 6.86
C HIS A 11 8.03 4.86 6.30
N TYR A 12 8.94 4.20 7.01
CA TYR A 12 9.43 2.88 6.63
C TYR A 12 8.30 1.88 6.57
N ASN A 13 7.45 1.87 7.58
CA ASN A 13 6.32 0.94 7.64
C ASN A 13 5.37 1.17 6.47
N SER A 14 5.13 2.42 6.10
CA SER A 14 4.27 2.73 4.96
C SER A 14 4.83 2.17 3.67
N ILE A 15 6.13 2.30 3.46
CA ILE A 15 6.78 1.78 2.26
C ILE A 15 6.67 0.25 2.21
N ILE A 16 6.94 -0.40 3.34
CA ILE A 16 6.87 -1.86 3.42
C ILE A 16 5.45 -2.35 3.14
N VAL A 17 4.47 -1.69 3.74
CA VAL A 17 3.07 -2.06 3.58
C VAL A 17 2.62 -1.86 2.14
N MET A 18 3.06 -0.78 1.49
CA MET A 18 2.74 -0.53 0.09
C MET A 18 3.32 -1.60 -0.81
N ASN A 19 4.58 -1.95 -0.60
CA ASN A 19 5.23 -2.99 -1.39
C ASN A 19 4.55 -4.33 -1.21
N ASP A 20 4.15 -4.64 0.01
CA ASP A 20 3.46 -5.88 0.33
C ASP A 20 2.15 -5.96 -0.44
N ALA A 21 1.38 -4.87 -0.45
CA ALA A 21 0.12 -4.81 -1.17
C ALA A 21 0.33 -4.94 -2.68
N VAL A 22 1.35 -4.30 -3.22
CA VAL A 22 1.67 -4.39 -4.64
C VAL A 22 2.01 -5.82 -5.02
N GLU A 23 2.85 -6.48 -4.23
CA GLU A 23 3.22 -7.87 -4.50
C GLU A 23 2.02 -8.80 -4.46
N ALA A 24 1.13 -8.56 -3.52
CA ALA A 24 -0.09 -9.36 -3.42
C ALA A 24 -0.96 -9.20 -4.67
N LEU A 25 -1.10 -7.98 -5.16
CA LEU A 25 -1.87 -7.71 -6.37
C LEU A 25 -1.24 -8.36 -7.60
N VAL A 26 0.08 -8.29 -7.70
CA VAL A 26 0.81 -8.93 -8.80
C VAL A 26 0.60 -10.44 -8.75
N SER A 27 0.60 -11.01 -7.56
CA SER A 27 0.34 -12.45 -7.38
C SER A 27 -1.07 -12.83 -7.84
N LEU A 28 -2.00 -11.89 -7.76
CA LEU A 28 -3.37 -12.12 -8.22
C LEU A 28 -3.53 -11.96 -9.73
N GLY A 29 -2.48 -11.53 -10.41
CA GLY A 29 -2.51 -11.42 -11.87
C GLY A 29 -2.52 -10.00 -12.41
N TYR A 30 -2.48 -9.00 -11.56
CA TYR A 30 -2.41 -7.61 -12.03
C TYR A 30 -0.98 -7.24 -12.40
N SER A 31 -0.83 -6.31 -13.34
CA SER A 31 0.50 -5.83 -13.70
C SER A 31 1.07 -4.99 -12.56
N SER A 32 2.40 -4.93 -12.47
CA SER A 32 3.06 -4.10 -11.46
C SER A 32 2.62 -2.65 -11.56
N LYS A 33 2.49 -2.15 -12.77
CA LYS A 33 2.09 -0.78 -13.02
C LYS A 33 0.69 -0.49 -12.45
N ASP A 34 -0.25 -1.37 -12.76
CA ASP A 34 -1.63 -1.21 -12.28
C ASP A 34 -1.69 -1.37 -10.76
N ALA A 35 -0.94 -2.31 -10.22
CA ALA A 35 -0.89 -2.53 -8.77
C ALA A 35 -0.37 -1.29 -8.05
N ILE A 36 0.70 -0.70 -8.57
CA ILE A 36 1.29 0.50 -7.96
C ILE A 36 0.28 1.65 -8.02
N LYS A 37 -0.37 1.83 -9.14
CA LYS A 37 -1.37 2.89 -9.28
C LYS A 37 -2.52 2.73 -8.30
N ALA A 38 -3.01 1.50 -8.16
CA ALA A 38 -4.13 1.23 -7.26
C ALA A 38 -3.75 1.50 -5.81
N VAL A 39 -2.56 1.07 -5.41
CA VAL A 39 -2.09 1.27 -4.04
C VAL A 39 -1.88 2.75 -3.75
N LYS A 40 -1.38 3.50 -4.71
CA LYS A 40 -1.16 4.94 -4.52
C LYS A 40 -2.46 5.72 -4.36
N LYS A 41 -3.58 5.19 -4.81
CA LYS A 41 -4.88 5.83 -4.65
C LYS A 41 -5.49 5.64 -3.27
N VAL A 42 -4.92 4.75 -2.48
CA VAL A 42 -5.42 4.49 -1.12
C VAL A 42 -5.05 5.65 -0.21
N ASP A 43 -6.04 6.19 0.50
CA ASP A 43 -5.80 7.27 1.46
C ASP A 43 -5.34 6.71 2.79
N ASP A 44 -4.60 7.52 3.53
CA ASP A 44 -4.16 7.18 4.89
C ASP A 44 -3.40 5.87 4.96
N ILE A 45 -2.50 5.65 3.99
CA ILE A 45 -1.71 4.42 3.93
C ILE A 45 -0.95 4.15 5.22
N ASP A 46 -0.39 5.19 5.83
CA ASP A 46 0.40 5.03 7.06
C ASP A 46 -0.44 4.63 8.26
N LYS A 47 -1.77 4.72 8.16
CA LYS A 47 -2.67 4.31 9.24
C LYS A 47 -3.35 2.98 8.96
N LYS A 48 -3.09 2.39 7.80
CA LYS A 48 -3.72 1.13 7.40
C LYS A 48 -2.69 0.02 7.33
N ASN A 49 -3.13 -1.20 7.60
CA ASN A 49 -2.26 -2.36 7.39
C ASN A 49 -2.35 -2.81 5.93
N SER A 50 -1.50 -3.74 5.53
CA SER A 50 -1.43 -4.19 4.14
C SER A 50 -2.75 -4.80 3.67
N GLU A 51 -3.47 -5.48 4.56
CA GLU A 51 -4.75 -6.08 4.20
C GLU A 51 -5.79 -5.02 3.83
N ALA A 52 -5.87 -3.96 4.61
CA ALA A 52 -6.81 -2.88 4.32
C ALA A 52 -6.45 -2.16 3.02
N ILE A 53 -5.17 -1.92 2.81
CA ILE A 53 -4.69 -1.30 1.59
C ILE A 53 -4.99 -2.19 0.39
N LEU A 54 -4.75 -3.48 0.52
CA LEU A 54 -5.05 -4.45 -0.54
C LEU A 54 -6.53 -4.43 -0.90
N LYS A 55 -7.41 -4.42 0.08
CA LYS A 55 -8.85 -4.39 -0.15
C LYS A 55 -9.27 -3.14 -0.91
N GLU A 56 -8.76 -1.99 -0.52
CA GLU A 56 -9.10 -0.75 -1.20
C GLU A 56 -8.52 -0.69 -2.60
N ALA A 57 -7.31 -1.19 -2.77
CA ALA A 57 -6.69 -1.26 -4.08
C ALA A 57 -7.50 -2.18 -5.02
N LEU A 58 -7.98 -3.30 -4.50
CA LEU A 58 -8.81 -4.21 -5.27
C LEU A 58 -10.11 -3.54 -5.70
N LYS A 59 -10.72 -2.77 -4.82
CA LYS A 59 -11.91 -2.00 -5.17
C LYS A 59 -11.64 -1.07 -6.34
N SER A 60 -10.52 -0.37 -6.28
CA SER A 60 -10.11 0.56 -7.32
C SER A 60 -9.92 -0.16 -8.65
N LEU A 61 -9.27 -1.31 -8.61
CA LEU A 61 -9.02 -2.10 -9.82
C LEU A 61 -10.29 -2.69 -10.39
N ALA A 62 -11.24 -3.04 -9.52
CA ALA A 62 -12.50 -3.63 -9.96
C ALA A 62 -13.39 -2.62 -10.69
N THR A 63 -13.18 -1.32 -10.48
CA THR A 63 -13.97 -0.27 -11.11
C THR A 63 -13.32 0.33 -12.35
N LEU A 64 -12.19 -0.17 -12.74
CA LEU A 64 -11.48 0.34 -13.94
C LEU A 64 -12.15 -0.07 -15.25
#